data_ff4b088263bc4e7e1b25a6202588bc12
#
_entry.id   ff4b088263bc4e7e1b25a6202588bc12
#
_cell.length_a   1.000
_cell.length_b   1.000
_cell.length_c   1.000
_cell.angle_alpha   90.00
_cell.angle_beta   90.00
_cell.angle_gamma   90.00
#
_symmetry.space_group_name_H-M   'P 1'
#
loop_
_entity.id
_entity.type
_entity.pdbx_description
1 polymer ?
#
loop_
_entity_poly.entity_id
_entity_poly.type
_entity_poly.pdbx_seq_one_letter_code
_entity_poly.pdbx_strand_id
1 'polypeptide(L)'
;FIINTIYNKLTEVAESEKDLNIDGFFRFRMRDFMVYISIISDIAFEEYLIRKDKNQFINTLKFFIESQEQKIDLLIIHIMRNGDFRFYDKYGDEINNKESEEMMSMIMKEDLNLEDCLISVLLSLCPKKVEIIDDLKNETSKEIIENMKIIFEGNVNIVPKK
;
A
#
# COMPACT_ATOMS: atom_id res chain seq x y z
N PHE A 1 17.88 -20.04 -14.09
CA PHE A 1 18.71 -20.37 -12.91
C PHE A 1 18.25 -21.69 -12.29
N ILE A 2 17.02 -21.82 -11.82
CA ILE A 2 16.45 -22.99 -11.11
C ILE A 2 16.58 -24.26 -11.96
N ILE A 3 16.12 -24.24 -13.22
CA ILE A 3 16.18 -25.38 -14.14
C ILE A 3 17.62 -25.87 -14.32
N ASN A 4 18.57 -24.96 -14.51
CA ASN A 4 19.99 -25.33 -14.70
C ASN A 4 20.57 -25.94 -13.41
N THR A 5 20.19 -25.46 -12.23
CA THR A 5 20.64 -26.04 -10.96
C THR A 5 20.14 -27.47 -10.78
N ILE A 6 18.86 -27.72 -11.08
CA ILE A 6 18.26 -29.05 -11.01
C ILE A 6 18.91 -29.97 -12.05
N TYR A 7 19.04 -29.50 -13.29
CA TYR A 7 19.64 -30.25 -14.37
C TYR A 7 21.07 -30.70 -14.06
N ASN A 8 21.92 -29.77 -13.60
CA ASN A 8 23.31 -30.10 -13.26
C ASN A 8 23.41 -31.14 -12.15
N LYS A 9 22.59 -31.00 -11.09
CA LYS A 9 22.58 -31.99 -9.99
C LYS A 9 22.01 -33.35 -10.42
N LEU A 10 21.03 -33.39 -11.32
CA LEU A 10 20.51 -34.63 -11.89
C LEU A 10 21.54 -35.30 -12.74
N THR A 11 22.28 -34.58 -13.60
CA THR A 11 23.33 -35.11 -14.44
C THR A 11 24.46 -35.73 -13.61
N GLU A 12 24.88 -35.02 -12.54
CA GLU A 12 25.91 -35.51 -11.61
C GLU A 12 25.50 -36.85 -10.96
N VAL A 13 24.25 -37.00 -10.56
CA VAL A 13 23.77 -38.26 -9.97
C VAL A 13 23.60 -39.36 -11.01
N ALA A 14 23.07 -39.03 -12.19
CA ALA A 14 22.91 -39.99 -13.29
C ALA A 14 24.22 -40.55 -13.80
N GLU A 15 25.32 -39.81 -13.72
CA GLU A 15 26.68 -40.29 -14.08
C GLU A 15 27.28 -41.18 -12.99
N SER A 16 26.85 -41.04 -11.72
CA SER A 16 27.45 -41.75 -10.59
C SER A 16 26.66 -42.99 -10.15
N GLU A 17 25.35 -43.04 -10.40
CA GLU A 17 24.46 -44.10 -9.91
C GLU A 17 23.66 -44.73 -11.04
N LYS A 18 23.46 -46.06 -10.99
CA LYS A 18 22.68 -46.82 -12.00
C LYS A 18 21.16 -46.63 -11.87
N ASP A 19 20.69 -46.35 -10.66
CA ASP A 19 19.29 -46.18 -10.34
C ASP A 19 19.07 -44.90 -9.57
N LEU A 20 18.16 -44.02 -10.03
CA LEU A 20 17.81 -42.76 -9.40
C LEU A 20 16.54 -42.91 -8.58
N ASN A 21 16.68 -42.82 -7.25
CA ASN A 21 15.53 -42.64 -6.35
C ASN A 21 15.17 -41.16 -6.26
N ILE A 22 14.04 -40.79 -6.85
CA ILE A 22 13.58 -39.39 -6.95
C ILE A 22 13.37 -38.77 -5.56
N ASP A 23 12.71 -39.47 -4.63
CA ASP A 23 12.48 -38.99 -3.27
C ASP A 23 13.80 -38.78 -2.51
N GLY A 24 14.73 -39.72 -2.64
CA GLY A 24 16.08 -39.61 -2.07
C GLY A 24 16.86 -38.44 -2.66
N PHE A 25 16.76 -38.23 -3.98
CA PHE A 25 17.40 -37.09 -4.64
C PHE A 25 16.92 -35.76 -4.06
N PHE A 26 15.60 -35.52 -3.97
CA PHE A 26 15.07 -34.27 -3.42
C PHE A 26 15.40 -34.12 -1.94
N ARG A 27 15.31 -35.16 -1.12
CA ARG A 27 15.58 -35.08 0.32
C ARG A 27 17.04 -34.81 0.65
N PHE A 28 17.98 -35.40 -0.09
CA PHE A 28 19.39 -35.37 0.27
C PHE A 28 20.22 -34.45 -0.62
N ARG A 29 20.00 -34.49 -1.94
CA ARG A 29 20.81 -33.72 -2.90
C ARG A 29 20.27 -32.31 -3.17
N MET A 30 18.94 -32.11 -2.97
CA MET A 30 18.26 -30.84 -3.21
C MET A 30 17.78 -30.17 -1.91
N ARG A 31 18.26 -30.60 -0.75
CA ARG A 31 17.78 -30.11 0.55
C ARG A 31 17.88 -28.58 0.67
N ASP A 32 19.03 -27.99 0.35
CA ASP A 32 19.24 -26.55 0.47
C ASP A 32 18.34 -25.77 -0.49
N PHE A 33 18.12 -26.34 -1.69
CA PHE A 33 17.21 -25.78 -2.66
C PHE A 33 15.75 -25.80 -2.17
N MET A 34 15.31 -26.89 -1.54
CA MET A 34 13.96 -27.00 -0.98
C MET A 34 13.75 -26.02 0.19
N VAL A 35 14.75 -25.84 1.04
CA VAL A 35 14.72 -24.81 2.10
C VAL A 35 14.62 -23.42 1.49
N TYR A 36 15.38 -23.12 0.44
CA TYR A 36 15.32 -21.83 -0.25
C TYR A 36 13.93 -21.55 -0.86
N ILE A 37 13.33 -22.55 -1.52
CA ILE A 37 11.96 -22.45 -2.06
C ILE A 37 10.94 -22.22 -0.95
N SER A 38 11.07 -22.90 0.21
CA SER A 38 10.19 -22.69 1.35
C SER A 38 10.25 -21.23 1.83
N ILE A 39 11.45 -20.69 2.05
CA ILE A 39 11.65 -19.31 2.49
C ILE A 39 11.02 -18.30 1.51
N ILE A 40 11.25 -18.48 0.19
CA ILE A 40 10.65 -17.59 -0.81
C ILE A 40 9.12 -17.70 -0.80
N SER A 41 8.59 -18.91 -0.63
CA SER A 41 7.15 -19.14 -0.56
C SER A 41 6.53 -18.44 0.66
N ASP A 42 7.19 -18.51 1.80
CA ASP A 42 6.74 -17.85 3.03
C ASP A 42 6.74 -16.32 2.86
N ILE A 43 7.82 -15.75 2.31
CA ILE A 43 7.89 -14.30 2.00
C ILE A 43 6.78 -13.87 1.03
N ALA A 44 6.59 -14.63 -0.06
CA ALA A 44 5.56 -14.31 -1.05
C ALA A 44 4.14 -14.41 -0.46
N PHE A 45 3.93 -15.35 0.47
CA PHE A 45 2.66 -15.50 1.16
C PHE A 45 2.39 -14.35 2.13
N GLU A 46 3.41 -13.91 2.88
CA GLU A 46 3.31 -12.72 3.75
C GLU A 46 3.00 -11.46 2.95
N GLU A 47 3.69 -11.22 1.84
CA GLU A 47 3.39 -10.09 0.94
C GLU A 47 1.97 -10.15 0.38
N TYR A 48 1.50 -11.34 0.01
CA TYR A 48 0.12 -11.54 -0.45
C TYR A 48 -0.90 -11.18 0.64
N LEU A 49 -0.68 -11.61 1.89
CA LEU A 49 -1.56 -11.30 3.01
C LEU A 49 -1.62 -9.79 3.27
N ILE A 50 -0.47 -9.12 3.36
CA ILE A 50 -0.38 -7.66 3.57
C ILE A 50 -1.16 -6.92 2.47
N ARG A 51 -0.96 -7.31 1.20
CA ARG A 51 -1.67 -6.68 0.07
C ARG A 51 -3.18 -6.95 0.11
N LYS A 52 -3.58 -8.15 0.50
CA LYS A 52 -4.99 -8.52 0.65
C LYS A 52 -5.66 -7.69 1.75
N ASP A 53 -5.03 -7.58 2.92
CA ASP A 53 -5.55 -6.82 4.05
C ASP A 53 -5.66 -5.33 3.72
N LYS A 54 -4.64 -4.75 3.04
CA LYS A 54 -4.68 -3.39 2.53
C LYS A 54 -5.86 -3.16 1.57
N ASN A 55 -6.07 -4.06 0.62
CA ASN A 55 -7.20 -3.95 -0.31
C ASN A 55 -8.56 -4.06 0.39
N GLN A 56 -8.68 -4.94 1.38
CA GLN A 56 -9.91 -5.05 2.19
C GLN A 56 -10.17 -3.77 2.98
N PHE A 57 -9.13 -3.18 3.57
CA PHE A 57 -9.22 -1.92 4.29
C PHE A 57 -9.68 -0.78 3.37
N ILE A 58 -9.07 -0.60 2.20
CA ILE A 58 -9.46 0.41 1.20
C ILE A 58 -10.92 0.23 0.77
N ASN A 59 -11.36 -1.01 0.52
CA ASN A 59 -12.75 -1.29 0.15
C ASN A 59 -13.73 -0.96 1.29
N THR A 60 -13.32 -1.21 2.54
CA THR A 60 -14.14 -0.85 3.72
C THR A 60 -14.25 0.67 3.86
N LEU A 61 -13.15 1.42 3.67
CA LEU A 61 -13.16 2.88 3.67
C LEU A 61 -14.06 3.44 2.57
N LYS A 62 -13.96 2.90 1.36
CA LYS A 62 -14.80 3.26 0.23
C LYS A 62 -16.29 3.09 0.59
N PHE A 63 -16.66 1.89 1.04
CA PHE A 63 -18.04 1.61 1.45
C PHE A 63 -18.52 2.56 2.54
N PHE A 64 -17.67 2.88 3.52
CA PHE A 64 -18.01 3.79 4.60
C PHE A 64 -18.28 5.21 4.08
N ILE A 65 -17.39 5.74 3.21
CA ILE A 65 -17.55 7.08 2.62
C ILE A 65 -18.81 7.15 1.73
N GLU A 66 -19.07 6.11 0.93
CA GLU A 66 -20.25 6.04 0.07
C GLU A 66 -21.57 5.96 0.87
N SER A 67 -21.55 5.36 2.05
CA SER A 67 -22.73 5.21 2.92
C SER A 67 -23.04 6.44 3.78
N GLN A 68 -22.14 7.42 3.84
CA GLN A 68 -22.29 8.64 4.62
C GLN A 68 -22.85 9.80 3.79
N GLU A 69 -23.59 10.71 4.44
CA GLU A 69 -23.94 11.99 3.82
C GLU A 69 -22.69 12.82 3.56
N GLN A 70 -22.55 13.28 2.32
CA GLN A 70 -21.45 14.15 1.92
C GLN A 70 -21.56 15.51 2.65
N LYS A 71 -20.54 15.86 3.42
CA LYS A 71 -20.51 17.07 4.22
C LYS A 71 -19.96 18.27 3.47
N ILE A 72 -19.02 18.03 2.52
CA ILE A 72 -18.41 19.09 1.71
C ILE A 72 -18.38 18.71 0.24
N ASP A 73 -18.52 19.71 -0.64
CA ASP A 73 -18.52 19.48 -2.09
C ASP A 73 -17.13 19.15 -2.64
N LEU A 74 -16.12 19.83 -2.14
CA LEU A 74 -14.74 19.71 -2.61
C LEU A 74 -13.76 19.81 -1.44
N LEU A 75 -12.84 18.87 -1.36
CA LEU A 75 -11.67 18.90 -0.51
C LEU A 75 -10.42 19.02 -1.38
N ILE A 76 -9.58 20.01 -1.09
CA ILE A 76 -8.27 20.16 -1.73
C ILE A 76 -7.21 19.70 -0.73
N ILE A 77 -6.45 18.68 -1.11
CA ILE A 77 -5.36 18.10 -0.30
C ILE A 77 -4.05 18.56 -0.92
N HIS A 78 -3.25 19.28 -0.17
CA HIS A 78 -1.92 19.68 -0.58
C HIS A 78 -0.86 18.85 0.15
N ILE A 79 -0.18 17.98 -0.59
CA ILE A 79 0.94 17.18 -0.11
C ILE A 79 2.20 18.02 -0.23
N MET A 80 2.73 18.46 0.91
CA MET A 80 3.87 19.35 0.99
C MET A 80 5.19 18.59 0.72
N ARG A 81 6.27 19.30 0.38
CA ARG A 81 7.60 18.70 0.14
C ARG A 81 8.20 18.00 1.35
N ASN A 82 7.82 18.40 2.56
CA ASN A 82 8.23 17.76 3.81
C ASN A 82 7.38 16.52 4.18
N GLY A 83 6.36 16.20 3.37
CA GLY A 83 5.43 15.10 3.61
C GLY A 83 4.15 15.47 4.37
N ASP A 84 4.06 16.71 4.89
CA ASP A 84 2.85 17.17 5.59
C ASP A 84 1.67 17.34 4.64
N PHE A 85 0.46 17.28 5.20
CA PHE A 85 -0.78 17.57 4.48
C PHE A 85 -1.38 18.89 4.95
N ARG A 86 -1.96 19.64 3.99
CA ARG A 86 -2.86 20.75 4.26
C ARG A 86 -4.17 20.55 3.52
N PHE A 87 -5.25 20.97 4.14
CA PHE A 87 -6.59 20.77 3.62
C PHE A 87 -7.27 22.11 3.38
N TYR A 88 -7.88 22.26 2.22
CA TYR A 88 -8.57 23.50 1.85
C TYR A 88 -9.95 23.15 1.30
N ASP A 89 -10.89 24.06 1.47
CA ASP A 89 -12.22 23.98 0.89
C ASP A 89 -12.22 24.49 -0.57
N LYS A 90 -13.42 24.50 -1.18
CA LYS A 90 -13.63 25.00 -2.55
C LYS A 90 -13.33 26.48 -2.75
N TYR A 91 -13.26 27.26 -1.70
CA TYR A 91 -12.95 28.69 -1.72
C TYR A 91 -11.44 28.95 -1.53
N GLY A 92 -10.69 27.94 -1.19
CA GLY A 92 -9.26 28.02 -0.87
C GLY A 92 -8.97 28.38 0.58
N ASP A 93 -10.00 28.35 1.43
CA ASP A 93 -9.85 28.58 2.87
C ASP A 93 -9.33 27.30 3.51
N GLU A 94 -8.32 27.43 4.39
CA GLU A 94 -7.74 26.29 5.10
C GLU A 94 -8.78 25.72 6.09
N ILE A 95 -9.04 24.42 5.96
CA ILE A 95 -9.97 23.73 6.85
C ILE A 95 -9.25 23.47 8.18
N ASN A 96 -9.32 24.46 9.07
CA ASN A 96 -8.84 24.36 10.44
C ASN A 96 -9.99 23.84 11.33
N ASN A 97 -10.27 22.54 11.26
CA ASN A 97 -11.12 21.93 12.28
C ASN A 97 -10.31 21.76 13.56
N LYS A 98 -10.88 22.18 14.72
CA LYS A 98 -10.28 21.89 16.03
C LYS A 98 -9.98 20.39 16.19
N GLU A 99 -10.82 19.54 15.60
CA GLU A 99 -10.59 18.09 15.50
C GLU A 99 -9.34 17.74 14.70
N SER A 100 -9.00 18.47 13.61
CA SER A 100 -7.78 18.24 12.84
C SER A 100 -6.53 18.75 13.57
N GLU A 101 -6.60 19.84 14.33
CA GLU A 101 -5.49 20.32 15.15
C GLU A 101 -5.22 19.38 16.35
N GLU A 102 -6.27 18.87 16.98
CA GLU A 102 -6.15 17.85 18.03
C GLU A 102 -5.60 16.53 17.47
N MET A 103 -6.06 16.08 16.28
CA MET A 103 -5.50 14.93 15.57
C MET A 103 -4.05 15.16 15.15
N MET A 104 -3.71 16.32 14.57
CA MET A 104 -2.32 16.67 14.24
C MET A 104 -1.42 16.67 15.48
N SER A 105 -1.95 17.17 16.61
CA SER A 105 -1.23 17.12 17.89
C SER A 105 -1.05 15.69 18.44
N MET A 106 -2.00 14.80 18.20
CA MET A 106 -1.93 13.38 18.55
C MET A 106 -0.93 12.64 17.66
N ILE A 107 -0.91 12.94 16.35
CA ILE A 107 0.05 12.37 15.39
C ILE A 107 1.49 12.71 15.79
N MET A 108 1.75 13.96 16.14
CA MET A 108 3.08 14.40 16.62
C MET A 108 3.48 13.75 17.95
N LYS A 109 2.52 13.27 18.76
CA LYS A 109 2.77 12.66 20.07
C LYS A 109 2.85 11.14 20.05
N GLU A 110 2.23 10.47 19.08
CA GLU A 110 1.99 9.02 19.10
C GLU A 110 2.61 8.25 17.92
N ASP A 111 3.53 8.85 17.13
CA ASP A 111 4.11 8.21 15.92
C ASP A 111 3.05 7.66 14.92
N LEU A 112 1.84 8.27 14.88
CA LEU A 112 0.80 7.90 13.94
C LEU A 112 1.25 8.23 12.51
N ASN A 113 0.99 7.29 11.60
CA ASN A 113 1.33 7.46 10.20
C ASN A 113 0.51 8.60 9.56
N LEU A 114 1.14 9.42 8.73
CA LEU A 114 0.48 10.51 7.99
C LEU A 114 -0.71 10.03 7.15
N GLU A 115 -0.69 8.77 6.69
CA GLU A 115 -1.81 8.14 5.98
C GLU A 115 -3.04 7.99 6.89
N ASP A 116 -2.86 7.60 8.15
CA ASP A 116 -3.95 7.45 9.12
C ASP A 116 -4.64 8.79 9.40
N CYS A 117 -3.85 9.87 9.45
CA CYS A 117 -4.36 11.23 9.56
C CYS A 117 -5.22 11.60 8.35
N LEU A 118 -4.72 11.37 7.16
CA LEU A 118 -5.45 11.64 5.92
C LEU A 118 -6.78 10.88 5.89
N ILE A 119 -6.77 9.61 6.25
CA ILE A 119 -7.96 8.76 6.32
C ILE A 119 -8.97 9.33 7.33
N SER A 120 -8.52 9.72 8.52
CA SER A 120 -9.37 10.29 9.56
C SER A 120 -10.04 11.59 9.11
N VAL A 121 -9.30 12.48 8.43
CA VAL A 121 -9.85 13.71 7.84
C VAL A 121 -10.89 13.39 6.76
N LEU A 122 -10.61 12.44 5.88
CA LEU A 122 -11.54 12.03 4.82
C LEU A 122 -12.83 11.44 5.38
N LEU A 123 -12.75 10.61 6.41
CA LEU A 123 -13.92 10.06 7.11
C LEU A 123 -14.73 11.12 7.85
N SER A 124 -14.06 12.11 8.41
CA SER A 124 -14.70 13.21 9.13
C SER A 124 -15.43 14.19 8.19
N LEU A 125 -14.79 14.55 7.08
CA LEU A 125 -15.28 15.53 6.12
C LEU A 125 -16.20 14.94 5.05
N CYS A 126 -16.12 13.65 4.76
CA CYS A 126 -16.89 12.93 3.72
C CYS A 126 -17.05 13.78 2.43
N PRO A 127 -15.95 14.13 1.73
CA PRO A 127 -16.01 15.01 0.58
C PRO A 127 -16.63 14.32 -0.64
N LYS A 128 -17.37 15.09 -1.45
CA LYS A 128 -17.90 14.60 -2.73
C LYS A 128 -16.82 14.44 -3.79
N LYS A 129 -15.86 15.38 -3.80
CA LYS A 129 -14.73 15.41 -4.75
C LYS A 129 -13.46 15.74 -3.99
N VAL A 130 -12.34 15.21 -4.50
CA VAL A 130 -11.01 15.48 -3.97
C VAL A 130 -10.11 16.01 -5.06
N GLU A 131 -9.41 17.10 -4.80
CA GLU A 131 -8.32 17.61 -5.64
C GLU A 131 -7.01 17.47 -4.88
N ILE A 132 -5.97 16.98 -5.54
CA ILE A 132 -4.66 16.75 -4.92
C ILE A 132 -3.62 17.64 -5.59
N ILE A 133 -2.92 18.42 -4.80
CA ILE A 133 -1.71 19.16 -5.18
C ILE A 133 -0.53 18.40 -4.60
N ASP A 134 0.30 17.79 -5.45
CA ASP A 134 1.45 16.99 -5.02
C ASP A 134 2.75 17.75 -5.28
N ASP A 135 3.34 18.33 -4.20
CA ASP A 135 4.66 18.96 -4.23
C ASP A 135 5.78 17.96 -3.83
N LEU A 136 5.44 16.82 -3.23
CA LEU A 136 6.38 15.79 -2.75
C LEU A 136 6.95 14.95 -3.91
N LYS A 137 6.08 14.51 -4.82
CA LYS A 137 6.40 13.79 -6.07
C LYS A 137 7.32 12.58 -5.91
N ASN A 138 7.15 11.84 -4.83
CA ASN A 138 7.89 10.60 -4.54
C ASN A 138 6.99 9.36 -4.64
N GLU A 139 7.52 8.17 -4.32
CA GLU A 139 6.73 6.93 -4.37
C GLU A 139 5.61 6.92 -3.31
N THR A 140 5.84 7.51 -2.12
CA THR A 140 4.82 7.60 -1.06
C THR A 140 3.62 8.45 -1.51
N SER A 141 3.86 9.62 -2.13
CA SER A 141 2.76 10.46 -2.64
C SER A 141 1.99 9.77 -3.77
N LYS A 142 2.66 9.03 -4.63
CA LYS A 142 2.00 8.24 -5.69
C LYS A 142 1.07 7.17 -5.11
N GLU A 143 1.53 6.44 -4.10
CA GLU A 143 0.74 5.41 -3.44
C GLU A 143 -0.51 6.00 -2.78
N ILE A 144 -0.37 7.12 -2.07
CA ILE A 144 -1.49 7.86 -1.48
C ILE A 144 -2.51 8.27 -2.55
N ILE A 145 -2.04 8.84 -3.66
CA ILE A 145 -2.88 9.26 -4.78
C ILE A 145 -3.63 8.07 -5.41
N GLU A 146 -2.97 6.93 -5.57
CA GLU A 146 -3.61 5.71 -6.08
C GLU A 146 -4.69 5.20 -5.13
N ASN A 147 -4.42 5.17 -3.83
CA ASN A 147 -5.41 4.79 -2.83
C ASN A 147 -6.63 5.74 -2.86
N MET A 148 -6.40 7.06 -2.99
CA MET A 148 -7.49 8.04 -3.10
C MET A 148 -8.34 7.83 -4.37
N LYS A 149 -7.72 7.52 -5.51
CA LYS A 149 -8.46 7.21 -6.75
C LYS A 149 -9.35 5.98 -6.62
N ILE A 150 -8.92 4.97 -5.87
CA ILE A 150 -9.73 3.77 -5.60
C ILE A 150 -10.91 4.11 -4.70
N ILE A 151 -10.67 4.88 -3.62
CA ILE A 151 -11.70 5.24 -2.64
C ILE A 151 -12.80 6.11 -3.26
N PHE A 152 -12.43 7.10 -4.06
CA PHE A 152 -13.36 8.11 -4.60
C PHE A 152 -13.78 7.88 -6.06
N GLU A 153 -13.46 6.76 -6.68
CA GLU A 153 -13.92 6.32 -8.02
C GLU A 153 -14.00 7.42 -9.08
N GLY A 154 -12.87 8.00 -9.45
CA GLY A 154 -12.81 9.03 -10.49
C GLY A 154 -13.18 10.45 -10.05
N ASN A 155 -13.60 10.65 -8.81
CA ASN A 155 -13.82 11.98 -8.21
C ASN A 155 -12.54 12.58 -7.63
N VAL A 156 -11.35 12.08 -8.03
CA VAL A 156 -10.04 12.58 -7.65
C VAL A 156 -9.32 13.17 -8.85
N ASN A 157 -8.91 14.42 -8.74
CA ASN A 157 -8.12 15.10 -9.75
C ASN A 157 -6.78 15.54 -9.18
N ILE A 158 -5.69 15.38 -9.96
CA ILE A 158 -4.40 15.95 -9.62
C ILE A 158 -4.31 17.31 -10.28
N VAL A 159 -4.09 18.35 -9.50
CA VAL A 159 -4.06 19.75 -9.96
C VAL A 159 -2.64 20.30 -9.81
N PRO A 160 -2.13 21.03 -10.82
CA PRO A 160 -0.87 21.72 -10.65
C PRO A 160 -1.04 22.85 -9.64
N LYS A 161 0.00 23.12 -8.87
CA LYS A 161 0.04 24.30 -8.00
C LYS A 161 -0.10 25.56 -8.86
N LYS A 162 -1.10 26.37 -8.58
CA LYS A 162 -1.24 27.71 -9.17
C LYS A 162 -0.22 28.70 -8.61
#